data_a4769776267309ca0551c2f6a1f611b6
#
_entry.id   a4769776267309ca0551c2f6a1f611b6
#
_cell.length_a   1.000
_cell.length_b   1.000
_cell.length_c   1.000
_cell.angle_alpha   90.00
_cell.angle_beta   90.00
_cell.angle_gamma   90.00
#
_symmetry.space_group_name_H-M   'P 1'
#
loop_
_entity.id
_entity.type
_entity.pdbx_description
1 polymer ?
#
loop_
_entity_poly.entity_id
_entity_poly.type
_entity_poly.pdbx_seq_one_letter_code
_entity_poly.pdbx_strand_id
1 'polypeptide(L)'
;KIVHCSSVNEKCAVIEVGPGIGALTQVLARYAGYVRSYEIDTRFKGVYEEFLNQENIEIVFEDFLKVNLEDLKVLKEKYEKVILVANLPYYITTQIIEKVLTESKVIDEIVVMVQKEVALKYTSDYKSPLMYMIEDMGKIEYMFTVSQNVFIPAPHIDSAILKITINKEAN
;
A
#
# COMPACT_ATOMS: atom_id res chain seq x y z
N LYS A 1 6.18 -4.98 11.73
CA LYS A 1 5.80 -6.24 11.05
C LYS A 1 5.52 -6.02 9.55
N ILE A 2 4.73 -4.99 9.16
CA ILE A 2 4.46 -4.70 7.72
C ILE A 2 5.75 -4.55 6.94
N VAL A 3 6.70 -3.80 7.46
CA VAL A 3 8.00 -3.58 6.79
C VAL A 3 8.76 -4.89 6.62
N HIS A 4 8.69 -5.81 7.59
CA HIS A 4 9.42 -7.08 7.52
C HIS A 4 8.82 -8.10 6.55
N CYS A 5 7.52 -8.02 6.25
CA CYS A 5 6.90 -8.90 5.26
C CYS A 5 6.93 -8.32 3.85
N SER A 6 7.17 -7.04 3.72
CA SER A 6 7.36 -6.36 2.45
C SER A 6 8.82 -6.43 2.02
N SER A 7 9.09 -6.07 0.76
CA SER A 7 10.46 -5.97 0.24
C SER A 7 11.10 -4.59 0.50
N VAL A 8 10.54 -3.79 1.42
CA VAL A 8 11.00 -2.43 1.66
C VAL A 8 12.42 -2.40 2.23
N ASN A 9 13.29 -1.68 1.55
CA ASN A 9 14.65 -1.36 1.97
C ASN A 9 15.06 0.00 1.39
N GLU A 10 16.29 0.44 1.64
CA GLU A 10 16.80 1.74 1.22
C GLU A 10 16.86 1.93 -0.32
N LYS A 11 16.73 0.87 -1.09
CA LYS A 11 16.69 0.91 -2.56
C LYS A 11 15.27 0.99 -3.12
N CYS A 12 14.27 1.06 -2.24
CA CYS A 12 12.87 1.09 -2.61
C CYS A 12 12.26 2.48 -2.43
N ALA A 13 11.34 2.82 -3.33
CA ALA A 13 10.37 3.89 -3.12
C ALA A 13 9.05 3.28 -2.63
N VAL A 14 8.43 3.88 -1.65
CA VAL A 14 7.12 3.47 -1.15
C VAL A 14 6.08 4.52 -1.52
N ILE A 15 4.98 4.06 -2.08
CA ILE A 15 3.77 4.85 -2.28
C ILE A 15 2.77 4.44 -1.20
N GLU A 16 2.47 5.35 -0.30
CA GLU A 16 1.48 5.12 0.75
C GLU A 16 0.19 5.84 0.41
N VAL A 17 -0.94 5.15 0.57
CA VAL A 17 -2.26 5.75 0.37
C VAL A 17 -3.00 5.82 1.69
N GLY A 18 -3.38 7.02 2.10
CA GLY A 18 -4.10 7.28 3.34
C GLY A 18 -3.21 7.19 4.58
N PRO A 19 -2.20 8.03 4.72
CA PRO A 19 -1.28 7.99 5.89
C PRO A 19 -1.97 8.31 7.22
N GLY A 20 -3.13 8.96 7.22
CA GLY A 20 -3.81 9.36 8.45
C GLY A 20 -2.93 10.23 9.33
N ILE A 21 -2.71 9.83 10.57
CA ILE A 21 -1.82 10.56 11.49
C ILE A 21 -0.32 10.37 11.20
N GLY A 22 0.03 9.50 10.23
CA GLY A 22 1.41 9.32 9.78
C GLY A 22 2.26 8.33 10.58
N ALA A 23 1.66 7.52 11.45
CA ALA A 23 2.41 6.55 12.25
C ALA A 23 3.14 5.52 11.39
N LEU A 24 2.47 4.96 10.39
CA LEU A 24 3.08 4.02 9.45
C LEU A 24 4.09 4.73 8.54
N THR A 25 3.79 5.96 8.13
CA THR A 25 4.69 6.78 7.29
C THR A 25 6.06 6.94 7.92
N GLN A 26 6.12 7.24 9.21
CA GLN A 26 7.38 7.37 9.96
C GLN A 26 8.17 6.07 9.96
N VAL A 27 7.51 4.94 10.15
CA VAL A 27 8.17 3.63 10.15
C VAL A 27 8.69 3.30 8.74
N LEU A 28 7.89 3.51 7.72
CA LEU A 28 8.29 3.28 6.32
C LEU A 28 9.52 4.12 5.96
N ALA A 29 9.55 5.37 6.37
CA ALA A 29 10.66 6.28 6.07
C ALA A 29 11.99 5.86 6.71
N ARG A 30 11.96 5.09 7.80
CA ARG A 30 13.19 4.57 8.42
C ARG A 30 13.86 3.48 7.59
N TYR A 31 13.09 2.76 6.78
CA TYR A 31 13.58 1.59 6.03
C TYR A 31 13.64 1.83 4.54
N ALA A 32 12.76 2.67 3.99
CA ALA A 32 12.71 2.98 2.56
C ALA A 32 13.67 4.11 2.19
N GLY A 33 14.08 4.12 0.94
CA GLY A 33 14.85 5.25 0.39
C GLY A 33 14.00 6.50 0.21
N TYR A 34 12.71 6.31 -0.05
CA TYR A 34 11.77 7.41 -0.29
C TYR A 34 10.34 6.96 0.00
N VAL A 35 9.54 7.85 0.57
CA VAL A 35 8.11 7.61 0.83
C VAL A 35 7.31 8.78 0.27
N ARG A 36 6.37 8.48 -0.63
CA ARG A 36 5.37 9.44 -1.10
C ARG A 36 4.01 9.00 -0.61
N SER A 37 3.36 9.84 0.18
CA SER A 37 2.06 9.54 0.77
C SER A 37 0.98 10.44 0.18
N TYR A 38 -0.13 9.85 -0.23
CA TYR A 38 -1.29 10.54 -0.78
C TYR A 38 -2.40 10.62 0.26
N GLU A 39 -2.83 11.82 0.59
CA GLU A 39 -3.89 12.11 1.54
C GLU A 39 -4.93 13.05 0.94
N ILE A 40 -6.21 12.70 1.06
CA ILE A 40 -7.31 13.55 0.59
C ILE A 40 -7.63 14.64 1.61
N ASP A 41 -7.50 14.33 2.90
CA ASP A 41 -7.92 15.21 3.99
C ASP A 41 -6.85 16.25 4.33
N THR A 42 -7.07 17.47 3.87
CA THR A 42 -6.14 18.58 4.09
C THR A 42 -6.03 19.03 5.55
N ARG A 43 -6.92 18.54 6.43
CA ARG A 43 -6.84 18.85 7.87
C ARG A 43 -5.58 18.29 8.52
N PHE A 44 -4.99 17.24 7.93
CA PHE A 44 -3.75 16.65 8.42
C PHE A 44 -2.50 17.47 8.11
N LYS A 45 -2.61 18.54 7.34
CA LYS A 45 -1.43 19.33 6.91
C LYS A 45 -0.55 19.77 8.07
N GLY A 46 -1.14 20.34 9.11
CA GLY A 46 -0.39 20.78 10.29
C GLY A 46 0.31 19.64 11.02
N VAL A 47 -0.33 18.48 11.09
CA VAL A 47 0.26 17.27 11.70
C VAL A 47 1.50 16.82 10.93
N TYR A 48 1.42 16.83 9.60
CA TYR A 48 2.54 16.40 8.76
C TYR A 48 3.72 17.37 8.81
N GLU A 49 3.46 18.68 8.85
CA GLU A 49 4.49 19.71 8.99
C GLU A 49 5.27 19.54 10.30
N GLU A 50 4.61 19.10 11.36
CA GLU A 50 5.24 18.87 12.66
C GLU A 50 5.96 17.53 12.78
N PHE A 51 5.34 16.44 12.30
CA PHE A 51 5.79 15.06 12.57
C PHE A 51 6.39 14.32 11.38
N LEU A 52 6.18 14.80 10.15
CA LEU A 52 6.62 14.12 8.92
C LEU A 52 7.50 15.01 8.04
N ASN A 53 8.44 15.72 8.66
CA ASN A 53 9.31 16.67 7.95
C ASN A 53 10.68 16.08 7.55
N GLN A 54 10.81 14.75 7.51
CA GLN A 54 12.04 14.11 7.04
C GLN A 54 12.24 14.33 5.54
N GLU A 55 13.50 14.41 5.11
CA GLU A 55 13.89 14.68 3.72
C GLU A 55 13.38 13.63 2.73
N ASN A 56 13.21 12.38 3.17
CA ASN A 56 12.77 11.29 2.33
C ASN A 56 11.26 11.05 2.34
N ILE A 57 10.48 11.96 2.95
CA ILE A 57 9.01 11.91 2.96
C ILE A 57 8.45 13.05 2.12
N GLU A 58 7.57 12.73 1.19
CA GLU A 58 6.77 13.70 0.44
C GLU A 58 5.29 13.39 0.66
N ILE A 59 4.53 14.40 1.09
CA ILE A 59 3.08 14.28 1.26
C ILE A 59 2.40 15.02 0.12
N VAL A 60 1.50 14.33 -0.58
CA VAL A 60 0.72 14.89 -1.69
C VAL A 60 -0.75 14.86 -1.30
N PHE A 61 -1.39 16.03 -1.29
CA PHE A 61 -2.83 16.15 -0.97
C PHE A 61 -3.66 15.98 -2.25
N GLU A 62 -3.79 14.73 -2.67
CA GLU A 62 -4.55 14.32 -3.85
C GLU A 62 -5.26 13.00 -3.60
N ASP A 63 -6.35 12.78 -4.34
CA ASP A 63 -7.02 11.49 -4.40
C ASP A 63 -6.19 10.54 -5.28
N PHE A 64 -5.62 9.51 -4.67
CA PHE A 64 -4.80 8.53 -5.38
C PHE A 64 -5.53 7.88 -6.57
N LEU A 65 -6.85 7.69 -6.48
CA LEU A 65 -7.65 7.11 -7.56
C LEU A 65 -7.69 8.01 -8.82
N LYS A 66 -7.34 9.28 -8.67
CA LYS A 66 -7.28 10.26 -9.78
C LYS A 66 -5.86 10.53 -10.28
N VAL A 67 -4.86 9.97 -9.64
CA VAL A 67 -3.45 10.15 -10.02
C VAL A 67 -3.16 9.36 -11.30
N ASN A 68 -2.42 9.97 -12.22
CA ASN A 68 -1.88 9.25 -13.37
C ASN A 68 -0.66 8.45 -12.92
N LEU A 69 -0.78 7.12 -12.89
CA LEU A 69 0.28 6.24 -12.38
C LEU A 69 1.54 6.25 -13.26
N GLU A 70 1.43 6.64 -14.52
CA GLU A 70 2.59 6.79 -15.40
C GLU A 70 3.55 7.88 -14.91
N ASP A 71 3.05 8.87 -14.15
CA ASP A 71 3.89 9.92 -13.56
C ASP A 71 4.86 9.35 -12.50
N LEU A 72 4.62 8.14 -12.01
CA LEU A 72 5.50 7.46 -11.06
C LEU A 72 6.70 6.78 -11.72
N LYS A 73 6.78 6.76 -13.05
CA LYS A 73 7.91 6.14 -13.78
C LYS A 73 9.26 6.71 -13.38
N VAL A 74 9.32 7.98 -13.05
CA VAL A 74 10.54 8.65 -12.60
C VAL A 74 11.16 7.96 -11.38
N LEU A 75 10.34 7.33 -10.55
CA LEU A 75 10.82 6.59 -9.37
C LEU A 75 11.60 5.34 -9.76
N LYS A 76 11.28 4.70 -10.89
CA LYS A 76 12.01 3.52 -11.37
C LYS A 76 13.40 3.85 -11.90
N GLU A 77 13.67 5.09 -12.22
CA GLU A 77 15.01 5.55 -12.64
C GLU A 77 15.96 5.62 -11.44
N LYS A 78 15.42 5.86 -10.25
CA LYS A 78 16.21 6.08 -9.03
C LYS A 78 16.14 4.92 -8.03
N TYR A 79 15.03 4.18 -8.01
CA TYR A 79 14.80 3.10 -7.05
C TYR A 79 14.59 1.76 -7.76
N GLU A 80 15.10 0.69 -7.15
CA GLU A 80 14.99 -0.66 -7.72
C GLU A 80 13.56 -1.18 -7.72
N LYS A 81 12.78 -0.86 -6.67
CA LYS A 81 11.38 -1.26 -6.53
C LYS A 81 10.52 -0.10 -6.10
N VAL A 82 9.28 -0.10 -6.57
CA VAL A 82 8.22 0.77 -6.09
C VAL A 82 7.13 -0.09 -5.45
N ILE A 83 6.89 0.13 -4.17
CA ILE A 83 5.98 -0.67 -3.35
C ILE A 83 4.84 0.21 -2.89
N LEU A 84 3.60 -0.22 -3.14
CA LEU A 84 2.42 0.48 -2.66
C LEU A 84 1.98 -0.13 -1.33
N VAL A 85 1.74 0.73 -0.34
CA VAL A 85 1.23 0.34 0.98
C VAL A 85 -0.05 1.09 1.25
N ALA A 86 -1.10 0.39 1.65
CA ALA A 86 -2.38 1.01 1.98
C ALA A 86 -3.03 0.35 3.20
N ASN A 87 -3.59 1.19 4.07
CA ASN A 87 -4.40 0.79 5.21
C ASN A 87 -5.70 1.60 5.17
N LEU A 88 -6.65 1.17 4.35
CA LEU A 88 -7.86 1.89 4.00
C LEU A 88 -9.09 0.99 4.11
N PRO A 89 -10.31 1.56 4.14
CA PRO A 89 -11.53 0.78 4.03
C PRO A 89 -11.52 -0.13 2.80
N TYR A 90 -12.11 -1.30 2.93
CA TYR A 90 -12.09 -2.37 1.94
C TYR A 90 -12.45 -1.93 0.51
N TYR A 91 -13.53 -1.16 0.37
CA TYR A 91 -14.00 -0.75 -0.96
C TYR A 91 -13.01 0.16 -1.70
N ILE A 92 -12.25 0.97 -0.96
CA ILE A 92 -11.20 1.83 -1.54
C ILE A 92 -9.98 0.98 -1.91
N THR A 93 -9.58 0.06 -1.04
CA THR A 93 -8.46 -0.85 -1.26
C THR A 93 -8.65 -1.68 -2.54
N THR A 94 -9.84 -2.21 -2.75
CA THR A 94 -10.19 -2.95 -3.97
C THR A 94 -10.03 -2.09 -5.22
N GLN A 95 -10.50 -0.85 -5.19
CA GLN A 95 -10.34 0.09 -6.30
C GLN A 95 -8.88 0.44 -6.59
N ILE A 96 -8.07 0.58 -5.54
CA ILE A 96 -6.63 0.85 -5.68
C ILE A 96 -5.91 -0.33 -6.33
N ILE A 97 -6.19 -1.55 -5.88
CA ILE A 97 -5.60 -2.76 -6.47
C ILE A 97 -5.96 -2.86 -7.96
N GLU A 98 -7.23 -2.68 -8.29
CA GLU A 98 -7.70 -2.71 -9.67
C GLU A 98 -7.02 -1.65 -10.53
N LYS A 99 -6.93 -0.42 -10.04
CA LYS A 99 -6.25 0.68 -10.72
C LYS A 99 -4.78 0.35 -10.99
N VAL A 100 -4.07 -0.13 -10.00
CA VAL A 100 -2.64 -0.48 -10.15
C VAL A 100 -2.46 -1.58 -11.17
N LEU A 101 -3.27 -2.63 -11.13
CA LEU A 101 -3.15 -3.76 -12.04
C LEU A 101 -3.50 -3.39 -13.49
N THR A 102 -4.43 -2.46 -13.69
CA THR A 102 -4.87 -2.06 -15.04
C THR A 102 -4.05 -0.95 -15.65
N GLU A 103 -3.55 0.00 -14.85
CA GLU A 103 -2.94 1.23 -15.35
C GLU A 103 -1.42 1.31 -15.15
N SER A 104 -0.88 0.57 -14.20
CA SER A 104 0.52 0.74 -13.81
C SER A 104 1.43 -0.37 -14.30
N LYS A 105 2.58 0.04 -14.84
CA LYS A 105 3.74 -0.83 -15.06
C LYS A 105 4.87 -0.50 -14.07
N VAL A 106 4.63 0.41 -13.14
CA VAL A 106 5.63 0.94 -12.22
C VAL A 106 5.64 0.21 -10.89
N ILE A 107 4.46 -0.12 -10.36
CA ILE A 107 4.34 -0.75 -9.04
C ILE A 107 4.75 -2.22 -9.12
N ASP A 108 5.67 -2.61 -8.25
CA ASP A 108 6.20 -3.99 -8.19
C ASP A 108 5.50 -4.86 -7.17
N GLU A 109 4.97 -4.25 -6.11
CA GLU A 109 4.42 -4.95 -4.96
C GLU A 109 3.34 -4.09 -4.31
N ILE A 110 2.27 -4.73 -3.84
CA ILE A 110 1.21 -4.08 -3.07
C ILE A 110 1.10 -4.78 -1.72
N VAL A 111 1.16 -4.02 -0.64
CA VAL A 111 0.98 -4.51 0.73
C VAL A 111 -0.20 -3.77 1.34
N VAL A 112 -1.25 -4.49 1.67
CA VAL A 112 -2.48 -3.90 2.20
C VAL A 112 -2.91 -4.56 3.50
N MET A 113 -3.47 -3.76 4.39
CA MET A 113 -4.16 -4.25 5.58
C MET A 113 -5.65 -4.24 5.30
N VAL A 114 -6.29 -5.39 5.48
CA VAL A 114 -7.73 -5.59 5.28
C VAL A 114 -8.31 -6.35 6.46
N GLN A 115 -9.64 -6.38 6.56
CA GLN A 115 -10.31 -7.25 7.53
C GLN A 115 -9.97 -8.70 7.23
N LYS A 116 -9.79 -9.51 8.28
CA LYS A 116 -9.39 -10.92 8.16
C LYS A 116 -10.29 -11.72 7.21
N GLU A 117 -11.61 -11.52 7.28
CA GLU A 117 -12.56 -12.21 6.40
C GLU A 117 -12.35 -11.86 4.93
N VAL A 118 -12.02 -10.61 4.65
CA VAL A 118 -11.70 -10.14 3.30
C VAL A 118 -10.43 -10.81 2.80
N ALA A 119 -9.40 -10.87 3.64
CA ALA A 119 -8.14 -11.54 3.30
C ALA A 119 -8.36 -13.02 2.97
N LEU A 120 -9.19 -13.71 3.75
CA LEU A 120 -9.51 -15.12 3.51
C LEU A 120 -10.26 -15.32 2.19
N LYS A 121 -11.12 -14.40 1.78
CA LYS A 121 -11.76 -14.44 0.47
C LYS A 121 -10.75 -14.32 -0.67
N TYR A 122 -9.78 -13.41 -0.54
CA TYR A 122 -8.74 -13.22 -1.56
C TYR A 122 -7.85 -14.46 -1.74
N THR A 123 -7.70 -15.25 -0.71
CA THR A 123 -6.82 -16.43 -0.72
C THR A 123 -7.59 -17.75 -0.76
N SER A 124 -8.92 -17.72 -0.93
CA SER A 124 -9.79 -18.89 -1.03
C SER A 124 -9.89 -19.41 -2.47
N ASP A 125 -10.55 -20.53 -2.63
CA ASP A 125 -10.85 -21.12 -3.94
C ASP A 125 -11.95 -20.35 -4.70
N TYR A 126 -12.74 -19.55 -3.98
CA TYR A 126 -13.73 -18.68 -4.61
C TYR A 126 -13.04 -17.45 -5.20
N LYS A 127 -13.21 -17.25 -6.50
CA LYS A 127 -12.50 -16.17 -7.21
C LYS A 127 -13.45 -15.17 -7.84
N SER A 128 -13.30 -13.91 -7.43
CA SER A 128 -13.91 -12.78 -8.09
C SER A 128 -13.10 -12.40 -9.35
N PRO A 129 -13.64 -11.56 -10.23
CA PRO A 129 -12.88 -11.06 -11.38
C PRO A 129 -11.55 -10.42 -10.99
N LEU A 130 -11.51 -9.68 -9.88
CA LEU A 130 -10.28 -9.05 -9.38
C LEU A 130 -9.24 -10.11 -8.98
N MET A 131 -9.66 -11.20 -8.32
CA MET A 131 -8.76 -12.28 -7.93
C MET A 131 -8.15 -12.99 -9.15
N TYR A 132 -8.92 -13.19 -10.21
CA TYR A 132 -8.39 -13.72 -11.48
C TYR A 132 -7.36 -12.77 -12.07
N MET A 133 -7.62 -11.46 -12.04
CA MET A 133 -6.67 -10.45 -12.52
C MET A 133 -5.36 -10.49 -11.73
N ILE A 134 -5.43 -10.61 -10.40
CA ILE A 134 -4.25 -10.72 -9.54
C ILE A 134 -3.44 -11.97 -9.89
N GLU A 135 -4.09 -13.12 -10.05
CA GLU A 135 -3.39 -14.35 -10.39
C GLU A 135 -2.75 -14.31 -11.77
N ASP A 136 -3.40 -13.66 -12.72
CA ASP A 136 -2.87 -13.49 -14.08
C ASP A 136 -1.60 -12.63 -14.09
N MET A 137 -1.54 -11.62 -13.24
CA MET A 137 -0.46 -10.62 -13.21
C MET A 137 0.61 -10.89 -12.15
N GLY A 138 0.37 -11.80 -11.23
CA GLY A 138 1.30 -12.06 -10.14
C GLY A 138 0.79 -13.10 -9.16
N LYS A 139 1.05 -12.88 -7.88
CA LYS A 139 0.54 -13.75 -6.81
C LYS A 139 0.12 -12.93 -5.60
N ILE A 140 -0.81 -13.49 -4.83
CA ILE A 140 -1.27 -12.93 -3.56
C ILE A 140 -0.93 -13.89 -2.42
N GLU A 141 -0.44 -13.34 -1.31
CA GLU A 141 -0.08 -14.08 -0.13
C GLU A 141 -0.72 -13.48 1.12
N TYR A 142 -1.26 -14.34 1.98
CA TYR A 142 -1.70 -13.98 3.31
C TYR A 142 -0.47 -13.99 4.22
N MET A 143 -0.01 -12.83 4.68
CA MET A 143 1.24 -12.72 5.40
C MET A 143 1.08 -13.01 6.89
N PHE A 144 0.18 -12.29 7.57
CA PHE A 144 -0.09 -12.52 8.99
C PHE A 144 -1.39 -11.82 9.43
N THR A 145 -1.93 -12.28 10.56
CA THR A 145 -3.11 -11.68 11.20
C THR A 145 -2.67 -10.60 12.18
N VAL A 146 -3.40 -9.50 12.20
CA VAL A 146 -3.23 -8.41 13.18
C VAL A 146 -4.45 -8.44 14.10
N SER A 147 -4.21 -8.71 15.40
CA SER A 147 -5.28 -8.77 16.39
C SER A 147 -5.98 -7.41 16.51
N GLN A 148 -7.31 -7.45 16.67
CA GLN A 148 -8.10 -6.26 16.98
C GLN A 148 -7.60 -5.51 18.21
N ASN A 149 -6.98 -6.22 19.15
CA ASN A 149 -6.50 -5.66 20.42
C ASN A 149 -5.27 -4.76 20.30
N VAL A 150 -4.62 -4.69 19.13
CA VAL A 150 -3.48 -3.78 18.90
C VAL A 150 -3.91 -2.36 18.55
N PHE A 151 -5.21 -2.12 18.31
CA PHE A 151 -5.76 -0.82 17.96
C PHE A 151 -6.46 -0.16 19.14
N ILE A 152 -6.44 1.19 19.19
CA ILE A 152 -7.15 2.00 20.19
C ILE A 152 -7.93 3.11 19.46
N PRO A 153 -9.28 3.11 19.47
CA PRO A 153 -10.14 2.04 19.99
C PRO A 153 -10.05 0.77 19.18
N ALA A 154 -10.23 -0.38 19.81
CA ALA A 154 -10.15 -1.67 19.15
C ALA A 154 -11.34 -1.84 18.17
N PRO A 155 -11.11 -2.26 16.91
CA PRO A 155 -12.19 -2.69 16.02
C PRO A 155 -12.81 -3.98 16.54
N HIS A 156 -13.95 -4.37 15.97
CA HIS A 156 -14.66 -5.59 16.41
C HIS A 156 -14.12 -6.87 15.75
N ILE A 157 -13.21 -6.75 14.81
CA ILE A 157 -12.68 -7.88 14.04
C ILE A 157 -11.17 -7.72 13.84
N ASP A 158 -10.50 -8.84 13.69
CA ASP A 158 -9.08 -8.88 13.37
C ASP A 158 -8.85 -8.41 11.93
N SER A 159 -7.66 -7.89 11.69
CA SER A 159 -7.18 -7.52 10.36
C SER A 159 -6.14 -8.53 9.89
N ALA A 160 -5.79 -8.46 8.62
CA ALA A 160 -4.74 -9.28 8.04
C ALA A 160 -3.94 -8.46 7.03
N ILE A 161 -2.69 -8.83 6.85
CA ILE A 161 -1.81 -8.25 5.85
C ILE A 161 -1.76 -9.17 4.65
N LEU A 162 -2.11 -8.63 3.48
CA LEU A 162 -1.95 -9.26 2.19
C LEU A 162 -0.80 -8.63 1.43
N LYS A 163 -0.05 -9.45 0.72
CA LYS A 163 1.02 -9.02 -0.18
C LYS A 163 0.72 -9.51 -1.57
N ILE A 164 0.67 -8.60 -2.52
CA ILE A 164 0.54 -8.89 -3.94
C ILE A 164 1.87 -8.59 -4.60
N THR A 165 2.48 -9.58 -5.20
CA THR A 165 3.70 -9.43 -5.99
C THR A 165 3.32 -9.43 -7.47
N ILE A 166 3.71 -8.41 -8.20
CA ILE A 166 3.38 -8.24 -9.62
C ILE A 166 4.53 -8.73 -10.47
N ASN A 167 4.26 -9.73 -11.32
CA ASN A 167 5.24 -10.26 -12.26
C ASN A 167 5.20 -9.44 -13.56
N LYS A 168 6.26 -8.72 -13.85
CA LYS A 168 6.35 -7.87 -15.05
C LYS A 168 6.77 -8.62 -16.31
N GLU A 169 7.16 -9.87 -16.18
CA GLU A 169 7.60 -10.70 -17.31
C GLU A 169 6.43 -11.40 -18.03
N ALA A 170 5.25 -11.40 -17.46
CA ALA A 170 4.04 -11.89 -18.10
C ALA A 170 3.45 -10.77 -18.96
N ASN A 171 3.81 -10.73 -20.23
CA ASN A 171 3.18 -9.85 -21.22
C ASN A 171 1.78 -10.36 -21.57
#